data_60575c31a55433b1f6ae5565b0f74192
#
_entry.id   60575c31a55433b1f6ae5565b0f74192
#
_cell.length_a   1.000
_cell.length_b   1.000
_cell.length_c   1.000
_cell.angle_alpha   90.00
_cell.angle_beta   90.00
_cell.angle_gamma   90.00
#
_symmetry.space_group_name_H-M   'P 1'
#
loop_
_entity.id
_entity.type
_entity.pdbx_description
1 polymer ?
#
loop_
_entity_poly.entity_id
_entity_poly.type
_entity_poly.pdbx_seq_one_letter_code
_entity_poly.pdbx_strand_id
1 'polypeptide(L)'
;MPGYDTAGEIQNTYVSAKDEFGVNPDWWLRYFSPSPAADIFSSDPTAESEGAWASGGHYVGCICAPIQSRLSGSTAEGQADAQSMAASMLTAWDDVGPLKLPSNNQLYCFLDQEYSTSLSLDYWDGWANYIANYNFASLGTYPLYPCLYCTPDAPYPNCSTIGGATGLNIPAVVWSAEPEPCGNMADPPAFDAQQCSAVSDSKVPTKVWQYGEQGGCGYSANVDLDNGPPGYNQAAYCFDVVSNP
;
A
#
# COMPACT_ATOMS: atom_id res chain seq x y z
N MET A 1 11.62 -9.43 4.58
CA MET A 1 10.86 -10.16 3.54
C MET A 1 10.57 -9.18 2.43
N PRO A 2 11.10 -9.44 1.22
CA PRO A 2 10.95 -8.54 0.09
C PRO A 2 9.56 -8.62 -0.52
N GLY A 3 9.12 -7.51 -1.08
CA GLY A 3 7.84 -7.37 -1.77
C GLY A 3 7.93 -6.52 -3.02
N TYR A 4 6.84 -6.47 -3.74
CA TYR A 4 6.66 -5.60 -4.89
C TYR A 4 5.43 -4.74 -4.70
N ASP A 5 5.46 -3.54 -5.22
CA ASP A 5 4.27 -2.84 -5.60
C ASP A 5 4.23 -2.63 -7.12
N THR A 6 3.04 -2.51 -7.65
CA THR A 6 2.84 -2.31 -9.08
C THR A 6 1.52 -1.64 -9.38
N ALA A 7 1.59 -0.73 -10.34
CA ALA A 7 0.45 -0.13 -11.01
C ALA A 7 -0.13 -1.04 -12.12
N GLY A 8 0.63 -2.06 -12.54
CA GLY A 8 0.22 -3.01 -13.58
C GLY A 8 -0.58 -4.18 -13.05
N GLU A 9 -1.06 -5.01 -13.97
CA GLU A 9 -1.68 -6.30 -13.63
C GLU A 9 -0.64 -7.24 -13.03
N ILE A 10 -0.87 -7.71 -11.81
CA ILE A 10 0.10 -8.56 -11.08
C ILE A 10 0.49 -9.78 -11.92
N GLN A 11 -0.46 -10.47 -12.53
CA GLN A 11 -0.19 -11.68 -13.30
C GLN A 11 0.73 -11.45 -14.51
N ASN A 12 0.63 -10.31 -15.18
CA ASN A 12 1.50 -9.96 -16.31
C ASN A 12 2.87 -9.48 -15.82
N THR A 13 2.87 -8.73 -14.74
CA THR A 13 4.07 -8.19 -14.11
C THR A 13 4.89 -9.27 -13.43
N TYR A 14 4.24 -10.27 -12.83
CA TYR A 14 4.89 -11.38 -12.14
C TYR A 14 5.90 -12.13 -13.02
N VAL A 15 5.54 -12.45 -14.26
CA VAL A 15 6.44 -13.19 -15.16
C VAL A 15 7.68 -12.36 -15.45
N SER A 16 7.50 -11.08 -15.77
CA SER A 16 8.62 -10.17 -16.06
C SER A 16 9.51 -9.96 -14.82
N ALA A 17 8.92 -9.77 -13.65
CA ALA A 17 9.67 -9.61 -12.41
C ALA A 17 10.44 -10.88 -12.03
N LYS A 18 9.82 -12.05 -12.18
CA LYS A 18 10.49 -13.33 -11.94
C LYS A 18 11.63 -13.57 -12.90
N ASP A 19 11.47 -13.24 -14.18
CA ASP A 19 12.51 -13.39 -15.19
C ASP A 19 13.68 -12.42 -14.91
N GLU A 20 13.41 -11.22 -14.44
CA GLU A 20 14.43 -10.21 -14.13
C GLU A 20 15.18 -10.51 -12.83
N PHE A 21 14.46 -10.81 -11.75
CA PHE A 21 15.05 -10.93 -10.41
C PHE A 21 15.28 -12.38 -9.96
N GLY A 22 14.71 -13.37 -10.66
CA GLY A 22 14.91 -14.79 -10.38
C GLY A 22 14.20 -15.33 -9.13
N VAL A 23 13.41 -14.51 -8.43
CA VAL A 23 12.71 -14.86 -7.19
C VAL A 23 11.26 -14.36 -7.23
N ASN A 24 10.42 -15.02 -6.45
CA ASN A 24 9.07 -14.53 -6.21
C ASN A 24 9.07 -13.58 -5.00
N PRO A 25 8.23 -12.52 -4.99
CA PRO A 25 8.04 -11.72 -3.81
C PRO A 25 7.28 -12.49 -2.73
N ASP A 26 7.46 -12.10 -1.49
CA ASP A 26 6.67 -12.64 -0.36
C ASP A 26 5.28 -12.02 -0.30
N TRP A 27 5.11 -10.81 -0.88
CA TRP A 27 3.87 -10.06 -0.90
C TRP A 27 3.85 -9.05 -2.04
N TRP A 28 2.62 -8.60 -2.41
CA TRP A 28 2.34 -7.57 -3.39
C TRP A 28 1.53 -6.45 -2.76
N LEU A 29 1.74 -5.21 -3.19
CA LEU A 29 0.83 -4.11 -2.91
C LEU A 29 0.09 -3.72 -4.18
N ARG A 30 -1.23 -3.52 -4.05
CA ARG A 30 -2.15 -3.24 -5.15
C ARG A 30 -2.82 -1.90 -4.94
N TYR A 31 -2.89 -1.13 -6.01
CA TYR A 31 -3.51 0.18 -6.00
C TYR A 31 -5.03 0.10 -6.09
N PHE A 32 -5.71 0.90 -5.28
CA PHE A 32 -7.13 1.15 -5.31
C PHE A 32 -7.38 2.65 -5.41
N SER A 33 -8.18 3.09 -6.40
CA SER A 33 -8.44 4.50 -6.64
C SER A 33 -9.82 4.92 -6.17
N PRO A 34 -9.96 6.15 -5.63
CA PRO A 34 -11.25 6.71 -5.27
C PRO A 34 -12.11 7.13 -6.47
N SER A 35 -11.57 7.20 -7.68
CA SER A 35 -12.29 7.70 -8.84
C SER A 35 -12.13 6.82 -10.07
N PRO A 36 -13.20 6.16 -10.55
CA PRO A 36 -13.15 5.42 -11.80
C PRO A 36 -12.73 6.26 -13.02
N ALA A 37 -12.93 7.57 -12.98
CA ALA A 37 -12.59 8.47 -14.08
C ALA A 37 -11.15 8.99 -14.06
N ALA A 38 -10.48 8.90 -12.92
CA ALA A 38 -9.07 9.26 -12.77
C ALA A 38 -8.15 8.04 -12.92
N ASP A 39 -8.66 6.96 -13.37
CA ASP A 39 -8.29 5.64 -13.03
C ASP A 39 -7.41 4.99 -14.07
N ILE A 40 -6.14 4.93 -13.79
CA ILE A 40 -5.23 3.97 -14.41
C ILE A 40 -5.46 2.57 -13.80
N PHE A 41 -6.19 2.48 -12.69
CA PHE A 41 -6.31 1.29 -11.85
C PHE A 41 -7.77 0.91 -11.52
N SER A 42 -8.76 1.55 -12.17
CA SER A 42 -10.16 1.29 -11.91
C SER A 42 -10.56 -0.10 -12.30
N SER A 43 -11.39 -0.66 -11.44
CA SER A 43 -12.22 -1.83 -11.69
C SER A 43 -11.53 -2.75 -12.67
N ASP A 44 -10.41 -3.25 -12.24
CA ASP A 44 -9.58 -4.08 -13.05
C ASP A 44 -10.39 -5.35 -13.40
N PRO A 45 -10.75 -5.56 -14.67
CA PRO A 45 -11.35 -6.81 -15.09
C PRO A 45 -10.44 -8.00 -14.82
N THR A 46 -9.24 -7.75 -14.32
CA THR A 46 -8.23 -8.71 -13.91
C THR A 46 -8.28 -9.04 -12.43
N ALA A 47 -9.10 -8.38 -11.60
CA ALA A 47 -9.23 -8.74 -10.18
C ALA A 47 -9.57 -10.23 -10.03
N GLU A 48 -10.41 -10.78 -10.91
CA GLU A 48 -10.70 -12.21 -10.96
C GLU A 48 -9.48 -13.04 -11.37
N SER A 49 -8.69 -12.59 -12.34
CA SER A 49 -7.48 -13.29 -12.79
C SER A 49 -6.31 -13.09 -11.82
N GLU A 50 -6.18 -11.92 -11.22
CA GLU A 50 -5.25 -11.66 -10.12
C GLU A 50 -5.59 -12.52 -8.91
N GLY A 51 -6.87 -12.66 -8.57
CA GLY A 51 -7.34 -13.53 -7.53
C GLY A 51 -7.04 -15.00 -7.79
N ALA A 52 -7.26 -15.47 -9.00
CA ALA A 52 -6.91 -16.82 -9.41
C ALA A 52 -5.40 -17.09 -9.30
N TRP A 53 -4.57 -16.10 -9.60
CA TRP A 53 -3.13 -16.20 -9.45
C TRP A 53 -2.70 -16.11 -7.97
N ALA A 54 -3.21 -15.15 -7.23
CA ALA A 54 -2.93 -14.97 -5.80
C ALA A 54 -3.43 -16.18 -4.98
N SER A 55 -4.40 -16.92 -5.49
CA SER A 55 -4.86 -18.19 -4.92
C SER A 55 -3.77 -19.26 -4.76
N GLY A 56 -2.62 -19.04 -5.38
CA GLY A 56 -1.42 -19.85 -5.19
C GLY A 56 -0.64 -19.61 -3.88
N GLY A 57 -1.16 -18.81 -2.95
CA GLY A 57 -0.54 -18.54 -1.65
C GLY A 57 0.23 -17.23 -1.58
N HIS A 58 -0.16 -16.26 -2.39
CA HIS A 58 0.42 -14.91 -2.40
C HIS A 58 -0.40 -13.94 -1.54
N TYR A 59 0.28 -12.97 -0.96
CA TYR A 59 -0.31 -11.97 -0.09
C TYR A 59 -0.47 -10.65 -0.84
N VAL A 60 -1.66 -10.05 -0.76
CA VAL A 60 -1.99 -8.78 -1.43
C VAL A 60 -2.38 -7.73 -0.41
N GLY A 61 -1.66 -6.64 -0.38
CA GLY A 61 -1.95 -5.46 0.45
C GLY A 61 -2.54 -4.31 -0.36
N CYS A 62 -2.88 -3.22 0.32
CA CYS A 62 -3.70 -2.15 -0.22
C CYS A 62 -2.98 -0.81 -0.22
N ILE A 63 -2.94 -0.17 -1.38
CA ILE A 63 -2.53 1.22 -1.55
C ILE A 63 -3.75 2.01 -2.02
N CYS A 64 -4.03 3.13 -1.39
CA CYS A 64 -5.01 4.10 -1.86
C CYS A 64 -4.28 5.16 -2.68
N ALA A 65 -4.55 5.19 -3.97
CA ALA A 65 -4.01 6.20 -4.89
C ALA A 65 -5.07 7.29 -5.15
N PRO A 66 -5.15 8.35 -4.32
CA PRO A 66 -6.07 9.44 -4.51
C PRO A 66 -5.64 10.31 -5.68
N ILE A 67 -6.57 11.16 -6.17
CA ILE A 67 -6.16 12.27 -7.03
C ILE A 67 -5.24 13.16 -6.20
N GLN A 68 -3.95 13.21 -6.54
CA GLN A 68 -2.91 13.85 -5.72
C GLN A 68 -3.25 15.30 -5.34
N SER A 69 -3.83 16.10 -6.24
CA SER A 69 -4.24 17.49 -5.95
C SER A 69 -5.33 17.62 -4.84
N ARG A 70 -6.01 16.53 -4.48
CA ARG A 70 -7.03 16.51 -3.41
C ARG A 70 -6.43 16.29 -2.03
N LEU A 71 -5.19 15.82 -1.92
CA LEU A 71 -4.53 15.56 -0.64
C LEU A 71 -4.41 16.81 0.26
N SER A 72 -4.42 18.01 -0.32
CA SER A 72 -4.46 19.27 0.43
C SER A 72 -5.86 19.72 0.82
N GLY A 73 -6.88 18.89 0.61
CA GLY A 73 -8.29 19.19 0.78
C GLY A 73 -8.79 19.09 2.22
N SER A 74 -10.11 18.98 2.31
CA SER A 74 -10.87 18.96 3.56
C SER A 74 -11.07 17.54 4.10
N THR A 75 -11.53 17.45 5.36
CA THR A 75 -11.97 16.20 6.00
C THR A 75 -13.03 15.46 5.16
N ALA A 76 -13.97 16.20 4.56
CA ALA A 76 -15.03 15.60 3.74
C ALA A 76 -14.48 14.98 2.45
N GLU A 77 -13.45 15.57 1.84
CA GLU A 77 -12.80 15.03 0.65
C GLU A 77 -11.99 13.77 1.00
N GLY A 78 -11.24 13.79 2.09
CA GLY A 78 -10.53 12.61 2.57
C GLY A 78 -11.47 11.45 2.88
N GLN A 79 -12.58 11.70 3.56
CA GLN A 79 -13.61 10.70 3.84
C GLN A 79 -14.23 10.14 2.56
N ALA A 80 -14.55 11.00 1.57
CA ALA A 80 -15.15 10.56 0.31
C ALA A 80 -14.18 9.68 -0.50
N ASP A 81 -12.90 10.00 -0.53
CA ASP A 81 -11.89 9.21 -1.21
C ASP A 81 -11.68 7.85 -0.51
N ALA A 82 -11.62 7.84 0.83
CA ALA A 82 -11.56 6.60 1.60
C ALA A 82 -12.78 5.69 1.34
N GLN A 83 -13.97 6.28 1.27
CA GLN A 83 -15.21 5.55 0.96
C GLN A 83 -15.17 4.92 -0.44
N SER A 84 -14.72 5.68 -1.43
CA SER A 84 -14.61 5.18 -2.81
C SER A 84 -13.56 4.09 -2.94
N MET A 85 -12.42 4.25 -2.28
CA MET A 85 -11.39 3.23 -2.21
C MET A 85 -11.90 1.94 -1.57
N ALA A 86 -12.56 2.04 -0.41
CA ALA A 86 -13.11 0.87 0.27
C ALA A 86 -14.15 0.13 -0.57
N ALA A 87 -14.97 0.87 -1.33
CA ALA A 87 -15.91 0.28 -2.29
C ALA A 87 -15.20 -0.43 -3.45
N SER A 88 -14.12 0.14 -3.96
CA SER A 88 -13.28 -0.45 -5.02
C SER A 88 -12.62 -1.75 -4.52
N MET A 89 -12.06 -1.71 -3.31
CA MET A 89 -11.50 -2.89 -2.65
C MET A 89 -12.55 -4.00 -2.52
N LEU A 90 -13.74 -3.67 -2.02
CA LEU A 90 -14.81 -4.64 -1.82
C LEU A 90 -15.24 -5.30 -3.14
N THR A 91 -15.36 -4.52 -4.21
CA THR A 91 -15.68 -5.05 -5.54
C THR A 91 -14.61 -6.01 -6.04
N ALA A 92 -13.34 -5.62 -5.92
CA ALA A 92 -12.22 -6.47 -6.34
C ALA A 92 -12.19 -7.81 -5.56
N TRP A 93 -12.60 -7.80 -4.30
CA TRP A 93 -12.56 -9.01 -3.47
C TRP A 93 -13.80 -9.88 -3.55
N ASP A 94 -14.96 -9.30 -3.84
CA ASP A 94 -16.16 -10.09 -4.14
C ASP A 94 -15.93 -10.96 -5.40
N ASP A 95 -15.09 -10.50 -6.32
CA ASP A 95 -14.76 -11.20 -7.55
C ASP A 95 -13.75 -12.34 -7.36
N VAL A 96 -12.89 -12.29 -6.34
CA VAL A 96 -11.83 -13.28 -6.11
C VAL A 96 -12.21 -14.42 -5.14
N GLY A 97 -13.38 -14.36 -4.56
CA GLY A 97 -13.87 -15.39 -3.63
C GLY A 97 -13.40 -15.21 -2.17
N PRO A 98 -13.49 -16.25 -1.33
CA PRO A 98 -13.24 -16.09 0.09
C PRO A 98 -11.77 -15.72 0.36
N LEU A 99 -11.57 -14.49 0.79
CA LEU A 99 -10.28 -14.03 1.25
C LEU A 99 -10.04 -14.49 2.69
N LYS A 100 -8.84 -14.96 2.97
CA LYS A 100 -8.40 -15.07 4.34
C LYS A 100 -7.80 -13.76 4.79
N LEU A 101 -8.12 -13.42 6.02
CA LEU A 101 -7.48 -12.31 6.67
C LEU A 101 -6.02 -12.56 6.96
N PRO A 102 -5.30 -11.46 7.12
CA PRO A 102 -3.98 -11.49 7.70
C PRO A 102 -3.98 -12.28 9.01
N SER A 103 -2.93 -13.05 9.24
CA SER A 103 -2.77 -13.89 10.41
C SER A 103 -2.84 -13.15 11.75
N ASN A 104 -2.60 -11.84 11.74
CA ASN A 104 -2.69 -10.94 12.89
C ASN A 104 -4.03 -10.19 13.00
N ASN A 105 -4.99 -10.45 12.10
CA ASN A 105 -6.27 -9.76 11.99
C ASN A 105 -6.15 -8.24 11.77
N GLN A 106 -5.09 -7.76 11.12
CA GLN A 106 -4.85 -6.37 10.81
C GLN A 106 -4.56 -6.22 9.33
N LEU A 107 -5.32 -5.37 8.63
CA LEU A 107 -5.05 -5.04 7.25
C LEU A 107 -4.53 -3.61 7.15
N TYR A 108 -3.35 -3.44 6.59
CA TYR A 108 -2.78 -2.13 6.34
C TYR A 108 -3.27 -1.54 5.03
N CYS A 109 -3.76 -0.31 5.09
CA CYS A 109 -4.17 0.48 3.95
C CYS A 109 -3.27 1.72 3.87
N PHE A 110 -2.46 1.81 2.84
CA PHE A 110 -1.54 2.92 2.65
C PHE A 110 -2.20 4.03 1.84
N LEU A 111 -2.22 5.25 2.36
CA LEU A 111 -2.50 6.44 1.57
C LEU A 111 -1.25 6.81 0.80
N ASP A 112 -1.36 6.90 -0.53
CA ASP A 112 -0.28 7.27 -1.42
C ASP A 112 -0.14 8.79 -1.50
N GLN A 113 0.98 9.32 -1.01
CA GLN A 113 1.37 10.72 -1.09
C GLN A 113 2.63 10.87 -1.95
N GLU A 114 2.43 11.35 -3.17
CA GLU A 114 3.49 11.53 -4.14
C GLU A 114 4.27 12.85 -3.99
N TYR A 115 5.44 12.91 -4.64
CA TYR A 115 6.48 13.93 -4.51
C TYR A 115 6.03 15.40 -4.63
N SER A 116 4.96 15.69 -5.34
CA SER A 116 4.59 17.09 -5.65
C SER A 116 3.43 17.62 -4.83
N THR A 117 2.88 16.86 -3.91
CA THR A 117 1.60 17.18 -3.27
C THR A 117 1.72 17.24 -1.77
N SER A 118 1.22 18.32 -1.18
CA SER A 118 1.09 18.44 0.27
C SER A 118 -0.15 17.71 0.76
N LEU A 119 0.01 16.93 1.82
CA LEU A 119 -1.09 16.34 2.56
C LEU A 119 -1.54 17.33 3.64
N SER A 120 -2.84 17.65 3.71
CA SER A 120 -3.41 18.40 4.84
C SER A 120 -3.79 17.46 5.98
N LEU A 121 -3.73 17.97 7.21
CA LEU A 121 -4.21 17.21 8.37
C LEU A 121 -5.71 16.93 8.28
N ASP A 122 -6.50 17.89 7.78
CA ASP A 122 -7.94 17.73 7.61
C ASP A 122 -8.28 16.58 6.65
N TYR A 123 -7.59 16.50 5.50
CA TYR A 123 -7.79 15.41 4.56
C TYR A 123 -7.37 14.06 5.19
N TRP A 124 -6.19 14.02 5.81
CA TRP A 124 -5.68 12.83 6.48
C TRP A 124 -6.66 12.33 7.55
N ASP A 125 -7.13 13.22 8.43
CA ASP A 125 -8.07 12.86 9.49
C ASP A 125 -9.39 12.31 8.94
N GLY A 126 -9.91 12.88 7.86
CA GLY A 126 -11.10 12.37 7.17
C GLY A 126 -10.90 10.98 6.61
N TRP A 127 -9.82 10.78 5.89
CA TRP A 127 -9.45 9.52 5.28
C TRP A 127 -9.16 8.44 6.34
N ALA A 128 -8.25 8.73 7.26
CA ALA A 128 -7.81 7.77 8.28
C ALA A 128 -8.93 7.38 9.24
N ASN A 129 -9.78 8.34 9.64
CA ASN A 129 -10.93 8.05 10.48
C ASN A 129 -11.94 7.14 9.80
N TYR A 130 -12.19 7.33 8.50
CA TYR A 130 -13.06 6.44 7.73
C TYR A 130 -12.47 5.02 7.68
N ILE A 131 -11.19 4.88 7.31
CA ILE A 131 -10.50 3.60 7.22
C ILE A 131 -10.51 2.88 8.58
N ALA A 132 -10.14 3.56 9.66
CA ALA A 132 -10.07 2.95 10.99
C ALA A 132 -11.44 2.49 11.54
N ASN A 133 -12.53 3.08 11.08
CA ASN A 133 -13.89 2.70 11.46
C ASN A 133 -14.62 1.87 10.42
N TYR A 134 -13.99 1.61 9.27
CA TYR A 134 -14.59 0.80 8.22
C TYR A 134 -14.64 -0.66 8.62
N ASN A 135 -15.79 -1.29 8.37
CA ASN A 135 -16.01 -2.68 8.66
C ASN A 135 -16.50 -3.40 7.40
N PHE A 136 -15.73 -4.32 6.89
CA PHE A 136 -16.15 -5.21 5.82
C PHE A 136 -17.18 -6.23 6.36
N ALA A 137 -18.43 -5.84 6.44
CA ALA A 137 -19.49 -6.68 7.00
C ALA A 137 -19.68 -8.01 6.23
N SER A 138 -19.34 -8.04 4.95
CA SER A 138 -19.36 -9.25 4.11
C SER A 138 -18.23 -10.24 4.42
N LEU A 139 -17.12 -9.75 4.98
CA LEU A 139 -15.92 -10.55 5.29
C LEU A 139 -15.77 -10.83 6.80
N GLY A 140 -16.69 -10.36 7.62
CA GLY A 140 -16.55 -10.35 9.08
C GLY A 140 -16.06 -8.99 9.60
N THR A 141 -15.87 -8.88 10.90
CA THR A 141 -15.41 -7.62 11.51
C THR A 141 -13.89 -7.54 11.41
N TYR A 142 -13.38 -6.79 10.43
CA TYR A 142 -11.94 -6.67 10.22
C TYR A 142 -11.50 -5.22 10.28
N PRO A 143 -10.67 -4.86 11.23
CA PRO A 143 -10.16 -3.51 11.31
C PRO A 143 -9.16 -3.26 10.18
N LEU A 144 -9.41 -2.20 9.42
CA LEU A 144 -8.42 -1.58 8.55
C LEU A 144 -7.55 -0.64 9.38
N TYR A 145 -6.28 -0.60 9.07
CA TYR A 145 -5.33 0.29 9.74
C TYR A 145 -4.81 1.32 8.74
N PRO A 146 -5.06 2.62 8.99
CA PRO A 146 -4.52 3.67 8.13
C PRO A 146 -3.00 3.69 8.22
N CYS A 147 -2.35 3.70 7.07
CA CYS A 147 -0.91 3.80 6.90
C CYS A 147 -0.58 4.87 5.88
N LEU A 148 0.65 5.33 5.83
CA LEU A 148 1.07 6.38 4.90
C LEU A 148 2.27 5.91 4.07
N TYR A 149 2.14 6.00 2.75
CA TYR A 149 3.26 5.98 1.81
C TYR A 149 3.67 7.42 1.51
N CYS A 150 4.92 7.78 1.73
CA CYS A 150 5.45 9.11 1.46
C CYS A 150 6.97 9.12 1.48
N THR A 151 7.55 10.19 0.93
CA THR A 151 8.96 10.51 1.18
C THR A 151 9.08 11.07 2.60
N PRO A 152 9.91 10.52 3.49
CA PRO A 152 9.95 10.92 4.89
C PRO A 152 10.57 12.29 5.13
N ASP A 153 11.44 12.78 4.24
CA ASP A 153 12.20 14.01 4.40
C ASP A 153 12.09 15.04 3.27
N ALA A 154 12.47 16.31 3.58
CA ALA A 154 12.61 17.39 2.63
C ALA A 154 13.62 17.02 1.49
N PRO A 155 13.45 17.56 0.26
CA PRO A 155 12.63 18.72 -0.10
C PRO A 155 11.20 18.40 -0.55
N TYR A 156 10.82 17.16 -0.56
CA TYR A 156 9.49 16.74 -1.02
C TYR A 156 8.44 16.82 0.09
N PRO A 157 7.13 16.83 -0.25
CA PRO A 157 6.08 16.69 0.74
C PRO A 157 6.38 15.46 1.57
N ASN A 158 6.57 15.68 2.84
CA ASN A 158 6.98 14.65 3.79
C ASN A 158 5.83 14.27 4.73
N CYS A 159 6.08 13.28 5.53
CA CYS A 159 5.14 12.80 6.53
C CYS A 159 4.83 13.81 7.68
N SER A 160 5.19 15.08 7.55
CA SER A 160 5.07 16.09 8.62
C SER A 160 3.62 16.24 9.13
N THR A 161 2.64 16.09 8.25
CA THR A 161 1.21 16.16 8.58
C THR A 161 0.81 15.17 9.66
N ILE A 162 1.32 13.94 9.61
CA ILE A 162 0.97 12.91 10.59
C ILE A 162 1.48 13.20 12.01
N GLY A 163 2.40 14.15 12.17
CA GLY A 163 2.80 14.64 13.49
C GLY A 163 1.67 15.26 14.28
N GLY A 164 0.66 15.81 13.61
CA GLY A 164 -0.57 16.33 14.19
C GLY A 164 -1.69 15.31 14.41
N ALA A 165 -1.58 14.10 13.86
CA ALA A 165 -2.59 13.05 13.96
C ALA A 165 -2.75 12.54 15.41
N THR A 166 -3.99 12.18 15.78
CA THR A 166 -4.32 11.72 17.13
C THR A 166 -5.28 10.54 17.11
N GLY A 167 -5.29 9.77 18.18
CA GLY A 167 -6.25 8.67 18.36
C GLY A 167 -6.13 7.59 17.27
N LEU A 168 -7.25 7.23 16.68
CA LEU A 168 -7.34 6.24 15.60
C LEU A 168 -6.75 6.73 14.27
N ASN A 169 -6.49 8.03 14.15
CA ASN A 169 -5.93 8.63 12.94
C ASN A 169 -4.40 8.62 12.91
N ILE A 170 -3.75 8.11 13.96
CA ILE A 170 -2.30 7.90 13.94
C ILE A 170 -2.01 6.74 12.96
N PRO A 171 -1.15 6.92 11.94
CA PRO A 171 -0.78 5.84 11.06
C PRO A 171 -0.20 4.65 11.81
N ALA A 172 -0.56 3.43 11.43
CA ALA A 172 0.02 2.24 12.02
C ALA A 172 1.51 2.11 11.67
N VAL A 173 1.85 2.41 10.41
CA VAL A 173 3.24 2.44 9.92
C VAL A 173 3.38 3.47 8.80
N VAL A 174 4.63 3.85 8.52
CA VAL A 174 5.04 4.57 7.30
C VAL A 174 5.72 3.59 6.36
N TRP A 175 5.42 3.73 5.09
CA TRP A 175 6.16 3.17 3.96
C TRP A 175 6.96 4.31 3.33
N SER A 176 8.29 4.20 3.43
CA SER A 176 9.22 5.22 2.96
C SER A 176 9.49 5.06 1.47
N ALA A 177 9.18 6.10 0.69
CA ALA A 177 9.52 6.20 -0.72
C ALA A 177 10.94 6.77 -0.88
N GLU A 178 11.92 5.92 -0.93
CA GLU A 178 13.34 6.26 -1.10
C GLU A 178 13.95 5.30 -2.13
N PRO A 179 13.71 5.52 -3.45
CA PRO A 179 13.97 4.53 -4.51
C PRO A 179 15.46 4.28 -4.81
N GLU A 180 16.34 4.60 -3.91
CA GLU A 180 17.77 4.26 -3.96
C GLU A 180 18.13 3.42 -2.73
N PRO A 181 19.01 2.46 -2.85
CA PRO A 181 20.11 2.31 -3.82
C PRO A 181 19.84 1.42 -5.06
N CYS A 182 18.63 1.16 -5.48
CA CYS A 182 18.36 0.33 -6.66
C CYS A 182 18.94 -1.09 -6.50
N GLY A 183 18.44 -1.83 -5.55
CA GLY A 183 18.93 -3.18 -5.26
C GLY A 183 18.41 -4.27 -6.20
N ASN A 184 18.51 -5.50 -5.73
CA ASN A 184 17.95 -6.67 -6.40
C ASN A 184 17.06 -7.41 -5.39
N MET A 185 15.93 -7.94 -5.84
CA MET A 185 15.01 -8.68 -4.99
C MET A 185 15.63 -9.94 -4.37
N ALA A 186 16.53 -10.62 -5.09
CA ALA A 186 17.20 -11.81 -4.59
C ALA A 186 18.23 -11.51 -3.49
N ASP A 187 18.76 -10.28 -3.48
CA ASP A 187 19.72 -9.79 -2.50
C ASP A 187 19.38 -8.32 -2.17
N PRO A 188 18.27 -8.08 -1.45
CA PRO A 188 17.83 -6.72 -1.14
C PRO A 188 18.84 -6.02 -0.24
N PRO A 189 18.99 -4.70 -0.35
CA PRO A 189 19.85 -3.94 0.55
C PRO A 189 19.39 -4.10 2.01
N ALA A 190 20.32 -3.95 2.95
CA ALA A 190 19.97 -3.91 4.35
C ALA A 190 18.97 -2.76 4.59
N PHE A 191 17.91 -3.04 5.34
CA PHE A 191 16.88 -2.03 5.62
C PHE A 191 17.49 -0.79 6.28
N ASP A 192 17.38 0.35 5.60
CA ASP A 192 17.92 1.65 6.01
C ASP A 192 16.94 2.79 5.74
N ALA A 193 15.65 2.49 5.77
CA ALA A 193 14.60 3.48 5.54
C ALA A 193 14.64 4.59 6.60
N GLN A 194 14.49 5.82 6.13
CA GLN A 194 14.44 6.97 7.02
C GLN A 194 13.16 6.96 7.87
N GLN A 195 13.31 7.40 9.11
CA GLN A 195 12.17 7.63 10.00
C GLN A 195 11.51 8.97 9.68
N CYS A 196 10.18 9.00 9.72
CA CYS A 196 9.46 10.27 9.65
C CYS A 196 9.89 11.21 10.79
N SER A 197 10.50 12.35 10.45
CA SER A 197 11.04 13.29 11.44
C SER A 197 9.96 13.97 12.28
N ALA A 198 8.71 14.00 11.81
CA ALA A 198 7.58 14.60 12.52
C ALA A 198 7.07 13.78 13.70
N VAL A 199 7.42 12.49 13.77
CA VAL A 199 6.99 11.56 14.82
C VAL A 199 8.13 10.67 15.25
N SER A 200 8.06 10.16 16.49
CA SER A 200 9.06 9.18 16.94
C SER A 200 8.72 7.78 16.38
N ASP A 201 9.73 6.98 16.17
CA ASP A 201 9.60 5.58 15.73
C ASP A 201 8.70 4.74 16.66
N SER A 202 8.65 5.07 17.94
CA SER A 202 7.75 4.41 18.89
C SER A 202 6.28 4.77 18.66
N LYS A 203 5.99 5.92 18.03
CA LYS A 203 4.64 6.38 17.74
C LYS A 203 4.18 5.91 16.35
N VAL A 204 5.00 6.11 15.33
CA VAL A 204 4.71 5.72 13.95
C VAL A 204 5.98 5.19 13.30
N PRO A 205 6.22 3.89 13.35
CA PRO A 205 7.44 3.33 12.81
C PRO A 205 7.43 3.27 11.28
N THR A 206 8.58 3.52 10.66
CA THR A 206 8.81 3.16 9.27
C THR A 206 9.07 1.66 9.20
N LYS A 207 8.25 0.93 8.45
CA LYS A 207 8.30 -0.54 8.37
C LYS A 207 8.34 -1.08 6.96
N VAL A 208 8.08 -0.26 5.96
CA VAL A 208 8.25 -0.61 4.56
C VAL A 208 9.16 0.43 3.91
N TRP A 209 10.04 -0.01 3.06
CA TRP A 209 11.00 0.81 2.35
C TRP A 209 11.01 0.43 0.88
N GLN A 210 10.60 1.35 0.03
CA GLN A 210 10.78 1.24 -1.40
C GLN A 210 12.23 1.64 -1.73
N TYR A 211 13.06 0.64 -1.98
CA TYR A 211 14.49 0.83 -2.24
C TYR A 211 14.83 0.78 -3.73
N GLY A 212 13.87 0.53 -4.58
CA GLY A 212 14.05 0.51 -6.01
C GLY A 212 12.77 0.87 -6.74
N GLU A 213 12.87 1.71 -7.76
CA GLU A 213 11.78 2.17 -8.60
C GLU A 213 12.09 1.84 -10.06
N GLN A 214 11.10 1.31 -10.78
CA GLN A 214 11.27 0.95 -12.21
C GLN A 214 11.85 2.12 -13.02
N GLY A 215 11.28 3.31 -12.88
CA GLY A 215 11.69 4.49 -13.65
C GLY A 215 13.11 4.96 -13.35
N GLY A 216 13.49 4.97 -12.07
CA GLY A 216 14.80 5.44 -11.61
C GLY A 216 15.90 4.39 -11.71
N CYS A 217 15.56 3.13 -11.45
CA CYS A 217 16.53 2.03 -11.39
C CYS A 217 16.68 1.28 -12.73
N GLY A 218 15.81 1.55 -13.70
CA GLY A 218 15.91 0.97 -15.04
C GLY A 218 15.53 -0.51 -15.12
N TYR A 219 14.69 -0.99 -14.21
CA TYR A 219 14.12 -2.35 -14.28
C TYR A 219 13.24 -2.51 -15.52
N SER A 220 13.26 -3.69 -16.11
CA SER A 220 12.41 -4.03 -17.26
C SER A 220 11.00 -4.44 -16.81
N ALA A 221 10.89 -5.00 -15.62
CA ALA A 221 9.60 -5.31 -15.01
C ALA A 221 8.92 -4.02 -14.50
N ASN A 222 7.60 -3.95 -14.64
CA ASN A 222 6.79 -2.82 -14.14
C ASN A 222 6.48 -3.01 -12.65
N VAL A 223 7.52 -2.99 -11.84
CA VAL A 223 7.45 -3.13 -10.38
C VAL A 223 8.43 -2.21 -9.69
N ASP A 224 8.05 -1.80 -8.49
CA ASP A 224 8.95 -1.19 -7.52
C ASP A 224 9.31 -2.21 -6.45
N LEU A 225 10.52 -2.11 -5.90
CA LEU A 225 11.08 -3.08 -4.98
C LEU A 225 11.01 -2.58 -3.54
N ASP A 226 10.42 -3.41 -2.67
CA ASP A 226 10.19 -3.09 -1.27
C ASP A 226 10.85 -4.05 -0.32
N ASN A 227 11.17 -3.56 0.86
CA ASN A 227 11.72 -4.35 1.95
C ASN A 227 11.22 -3.87 3.31
N GLY A 228 11.39 -4.68 4.34
CA GLY A 228 11.12 -4.33 5.73
C GLY A 228 12.30 -4.67 6.65
N PRO A 229 12.32 -4.13 7.88
CA PRO A 229 13.37 -4.41 8.83
C PRO A 229 13.42 -5.90 9.20
N PRO A 230 14.56 -6.41 9.68
CA PRO A 230 14.69 -7.79 10.11
C PRO A 230 13.60 -8.20 11.10
N GLY A 231 12.91 -9.30 10.79
CA GLY A 231 11.83 -9.83 11.60
C GLY A 231 10.45 -9.22 11.33
N TYR A 232 10.34 -8.19 10.51
CA TYR A 232 9.06 -7.67 10.06
C TYR A 232 8.56 -8.46 8.84
N ASN A 233 7.28 -8.76 8.84
CA ASN A 233 6.63 -9.48 7.75
C ASN A 233 5.39 -8.73 7.28
N GLN A 234 5.52 -7.98 6.19
CA GLN A 234 4.40 -7.22 5.59
C GLN A 234 3.26 -8.14 5.14
N ALA A 235 3.56 -9.35 4.70
CA ALA A 235 2.54 -10.34 4.31
C ALA A 235 1.53 -10.62 5.44
N ALA A 236 1.95 -10.47 6.71
CA ALA A 236 1.05 -10.63 7.86
C ALA A 236 -0.02 -9.52 7.98
N TYR A 237 0.08 -8.46 7.16
CA TYR A 237 -0.83 -7.31 7.12
C TYR A 237 -1.51 -7.16 5.75
N CYS A 238 -1.43 -8.20 4.93
CA CYS A 238 -2.03 -8.32 3.61
C CYS A 238 -3.10 -9.40 3.59
N PHE A 239 -3.98 -9.37 2.61
CA PHE A 239 -4.90 -10.49 2.37
C PHE A 239 -4.14 -11.74 1.94
N ASP A 240 -4.46 -12.86 2.56
CA ASP A 240 -4.10 -14.18 2.06
C ASP A 240 -5.19 -14.62 1.07
N VAL A 241 -4.89 -14.57 -0.20
CA VAL A 241 -5.81 -15.00 -1.26
C VAL A 241 -5.75 -16.52 -1.34
N VAL A 242 -6.78 -17.15 -0.85
CA VAL A 242 -6.86 -18.63 -0.82
C VAL A 242 -7.38 -19.13 -2.15
N SER A 243 -6.68 -20.11 -2.73
CA SER A 243 -7.26 -20.89 -3.82
C SER A 243 -8.61 -21.45 -3.43
N ASN A 244 -9.62 -21.15 -4.22
CA ASN A 244 -10.83 -21.93 -4.19
C ASN A 244 -10.45 -23.38 -4.53
N PRO A 245 -10.80 -24.37 -3.70
CA PRO A 245 -10.46 -25.77 -3.94
C PRO A 245 -11.10 -26.29 -5.21
#